data_3f97b4a8fb52c5b154a854d4c90f778e
#
_entry.id   3f97b4a8fb52c5b154a854d4c90f778e
#
_cell.length_a   1.000
_cell.length_b   1.000
_cell.length_c   1.000
_cell.angle_alpha   90.00
_cell.angle_beta   90.00
_cell.angle_gamma   90.00
#
_symmetry.space_group_name_H-M   'P 1'
#
loop_
_entity.id
_entity.type
_entity.pdbx_description
1 polymer ?
#
loop_
_entity_poly.entity_id
_entity_poly.type
_entity_poly.pdbx_seq_one_letter_code
_entity_poly.pdbx_strand_id
1 'polypeptide(L)'
;TGLSQESQAFVQNHIIPSTFAHKERPILINNWEATYFDFKKDKLLELADEAQKVGIELFVLDDGWFGNRYDDNRALGDWTVNEEKLGGSLAELIQGIHDKGLQFGLWVEPEMISVDSDLYRAHPDWAIQVPGYEHTYSRNQLVLDFANKEVVSCIKQVLDDLLGKHEIDYIKWDMNRNITKLGNGKTHVETKMQSHAYILGLYEVVSYLTEKYDNILFESCSGGGGRNDLGMMRYFPQVWASDNTDAIARLPIQYGSSYLYPTISMGAHVSAVPNHQMGRMTPLETRGHVAMMGNLGYELDLTSLPQEELDRIAAQVAHYKTIRPLVQFGKHYRLINPSQGSNQAAVQFTYQDRTVVTYVRILSTVEEIEPTLKLKGLEEDALYSLEGTDQVYSGAELMYAGLTVVLPQGDFLSKQYVFVKK
;
A
#
# COMPACT_ATOMS: atom_id res chain seq x y z
N THR A 1 2.91 -16.58 -17.97
CA THR A 1 3.99 -15.74 -17.44
C THR A 1 4.34 -14.65 -18.44
N GLY A 2 4.61 -14.93 -19.74
CA GLY A 2 5.00 -13.93 -20.74
C GLY A 2 4.01 -12.76 -20.85
N LEU A 3 2.74 -13.01 -21.13
CA LEU A 3 1.73 -11.95 -21.24
C LEU A 3 1.67 -11.05 -19.99
N SER A 4 1.75 -11.65 -18.81
CA SER A 4 1.73 -10.92 -17.54
C SER A 4 2.95 -10.01 -17.37
N GLN A 5 4.14 -10.50 -17.74
CA GLN A 5 5.37 -9.71 -17.68
C GLN A 5 5.37 -8.56 -18.69
N GLU A 6 4.86 -8.80 -19.90
CA GLU A 6 4.69 -7.73 -20.90
C GLU A 6 3.67 -6.68 -20.45
N SER A 7 2.56 -7.12 -19.83
CA SER A 7 1.57 -6.19 -19.26
C SER A 7 2.17 -5.35 -18.12
N GLN A 8 2.92 -5.97 -17.21
CA GLN A 8 3.60 -5.26 -16.13
C GLN A 8 4.62 -4.24 -16.67
N ALA A 9 5.43 -4.65 -17.66
CA ALA A 9 6.38 -3.76 -18.32
C ALA A 9 5.68 -2.60 -19.03
N PHE A 10 4.56 -2.87 -19.71
CA PHE A 10 3.76 -1.82 -20.35
C PHE A 10 3.23 -0.82 -19.31
N VAL A 11 2.63 -1.30 -18.23
CA VAL A 11 2.10 -0.45 -17.15
C VAL A 11 3.22 0.40 -16.55
N GLN A 12 4.36 -0.21 -16.23
CA GLN A 12 5.49 0.49 -15.62
C GLN A 12 6.07 1.57 -16.54
N ASN A 13 6.25 1.27 -17.83
CA ASN A 13 6.94 2.16 -18.76
C ASN A 13 6.03 3.20 -19.45
N HIS A 14 4.70 2.97 -19.48
CA HIS A 14 3.78 3.78 -20.27
C HIS A 14 2.58 4.33 -19.49
N ILE A 15 2.25 3.78 -18.33
CA ILE A 15 1.13 4.25 -17.52
C ILE A 15 1.61 4.99 -16.29
N ILE A 16 2.51 4.38 -15.50
CA ILE A 16 3.09 5.03 -14.32
C ILE A 16 3.86 6.29 -14.74
N PRO A 17 3.70 7.44 -14.03
CA PRO A 17 4.44 8.65 -14.30
C PRO A 17 5.96 8.39 -14.34
N SER A 18 6.64 8.94 -15.34
CA SER A 18 8.08 8.68 -15.59
C SER A 18 8.96 9.02 -14.40
N THR A 19 8.60 10.03 -13.61
CA THR A 19 9.26 10.39 -12.34
C THR A 19 9.33 9.23 -11.35
N PHE A 20 8.32 8.35 -11.38
CA PHE A 20 8.17 7.24 -10.43
C PHE A 20 8.34 5.85 -11.05
N ALA A 21 8.37 5.72 -12.37
CA ALA A 21 8.43 4.42 -13.05
C ALA A 21 9.67 3.58 -12.69
N HIS A 22 10.78 4.24 -12.38
CA HIS A 22 12.07 3.63 -12.02
C HIS A 22 12.66 4.19 -10.71
N LYS A 23 11.86 4.88 -9.90
CA LYS A 23 12.24 5.37 -8.57
C LYS A 23 11.83 4.36 -7.51
N GLU A 24 12.77 3.90 -6.71
CA GLU A 24 12.47 2.99 -5.59
C GLU A 24 11.42 3.58 -4.65
N ARG A 25 10.53 2.72 -4.17
CA ARG A 25 9.54 3.09 -3.13
C ARG A 25 10.19 3.03 -1.77
N PRO A 26 9.99 4.03 -0.92
CA PRO A 26 10.51 4.01 0.44
C PRO A 26 9.84 2.91 1.27
N ILE A 27 10.56 2.39 2.26
CA ILE A 27 9.99 1.54 3.31
C ILE A 27 9.24 2.46 4.25
N LEU A 28 7.93 2.24 4.41
CA LEU A 28 7.10 3.13 5.21
C LEU A 28 6.64 2.49 6.53
N ILE A 29 6.25 3.34 7.47
CA ILE A 29 5.35 2.99 8.57
C ILE A 29 4.08 3.82 8.47
N ASN A 30 2.92 3.18 8.60
CA ASN A 30 1.63 3.84 8.70
C ASN A 30 1.11 3.66 10.14
N ASN A 31 0.62 4.75 10.76
CA ASN A 31 0.17 4.70 12.16
C ASN A 31 -1.22 4.09 12.34
N TRP A 32 -1.99 3.80 11.27
CA TRP A 32 -3.39 3.41 11.42
C TRP A 32 -3.59 2.26 12.40
N GLU A 33 -3.03 1.09 12.16
CA GLU A 33 -3.17 -0.05 13.09
C GLU A 33 -2.36 0.11 14.39
N ALA A 34 -1.49 1.11 14.48
CA ALA A 34 -0.77 1.42 15.72
C ALA A 34 -1.59 2.24 16.71
N THR A 35 -2.42 3.18 16.23
CA THR A 35 -3.09 4.15 17.09
C THR A 35 -4.57 4.36 16.77
N TYR A 36 -5.01 4.01 15.56
CA TYR A 36 -6.31 4.42 15.02
C TYR A 36 -6.53 5.94 15.21
N PHE A 37 -7.67 6.34 15.80
CA PHE A 37 -7.99 7.75 16.08
C PHE A 37 -7.37 8.29 17.37
N ASP A 38 -6.74 7.45 18.19
CA ASP A 38 -6.18 7.85 19.49
C ASP A 38 -4.68 8.13 19.40
N PHE A 39 -4.35 9.34 18.95
CA PHE A 39 -2.96 9.78 18.83
C PHE A 39 -2.81 11.28 19.14
N LYS A 40 -1.60 11.62 19.57
CA LYS A 40 -1.07 12.99 19.69
C LYS A 40 0.31 13.06 19.06
N LYS A 41 0.77 14.28 18.79
CA LYS A 41 2.10 14.57 18.22
C LYS A 41 3.22 13.79 18.92
N ASP A 42 3.24 13.80 20.26
CA ASP A 42 4.30 13.15 21.02
C ASP A 42 4.35 11.64 20.79
N LYS A 43 3.20 10.96 20.76
CA LYS A 43 3.11 9.52 20.45
C LYS A 43 3.56 9.22 19.00
N LEU A 44 3.19 10.09 18.05
CA LEU A 44 3.62 9.94 16.66
C LEU A 44 5.14 10.13 16.50
N LEU A 45 5.72 11.09 17.23
CA LEU A 45 7.17 11.31 17.24
C LEU A 45 7.93 10.17 17.93
N GLU A 46 7.37 9.57 18.99
CA GLU A 46 7.91 8.36 19.61
C GLU A 46 7.91 7.17 18.63
N LEU A 47 6.80 6.97 17.91
CA LEU A 47 6.71 5.93 16.87
C LEU A 47 7.72 6.20 15.73
N ALA A 48 7.91 7.45 15.36
CA ALA A 48 8.90 7.85 14.35
C ALA A 48 10.35 7.62 14.83
N ASP A 49 10.64 7.77 16.13
CA ASP A 49 11.96 7.42 16.70
C ASP A 49 12.26 5.93 16.56
N GLU A 50 11.31 5.07 16.88
CA GLU A 50 11.49 3.62 16.71
C GLU A 50 11.58 3.25 15.22
N ALA A 51 10.79 3.88 14.36
CA ALA A 51 10.85 3.68 12.92
C ALA A 51 12.23 4.02 12.33
N GLN A 52 12.81 5.14 12.75
CA GLN A 52 14.15 5.56 12.34
C GLN A 52 15.23 4.56 12.80
N LYS A 53 15.16 4.08 14.05
CA LYS A 53 16.12 3.11 14.60
C LYS A 53 16.14 1.79 13.83
N VAL A 54 14.98 1.32 13.38
CA VAL A 54 14.89 0.09 12.58
C VAL A 54 15.14 0.31 11.07
N GLY A 55 15.39 1.57 10.66
CA GLY A 55 15.81 1.91 9.29
C GLY A 55 14.67 2.13 8.30
N ILE A 56 13.43 2.37 8.77
CA ILE A 56 12.29 2.84 7.97
C ILE A 56 12.60 4.22 7.37
N GLU A 57 12.00 4.57 6.24
CA GLU A 57 12.36 5.73 5.43
C GLU A 57 11.23 6.78 5.34
N LEU A 58 9.97 6.38 5.57
CA LEU A 58 8.79 7.24 5.43
C LEU A 58 7.81 6.98 6.57
N PHE A 59 7.34 8.04 7.22
CA PHE A 59 6.26 8.00 8.20
C PHE A 59 4.96 8.53 7.58
N VAL A 60 3.88 7.75 7.64
CA VAL A 60 2.57 8.15 7.11
C VAL A 60 1.58 8.35 8.24
N LEU A 61 1.08 9.58 8.39
CA LEU A 61 -0.04 9.91 9.27
C LEU A 61 -1.36 9.59 8.55
N ASP A 62 -2.06 8.58 9.05
CA ASP A 62 -3.34 8.11 8.51
C ASP A 62 -4.53 8.93 9.03
N ASP A 63 -5.77 8.45 8.91
CA ASP A 63 -7.01 9.13 9.25
C ASP A 63 -7.05 9.69 10.68
N GLY A 64 -7.71 10.84 10.85
CA GLY A 64 -8.00 11.41 12.17
C GLY A 64 -7.26 12.70 12.53
N TRP A 65 -6.47 13.30 11.64
CA TRP A 65 -5.68 14.50 11.91
C TRP A 65 -6.45 15.83 11.75
N PHE A 66 -7.64 15.79 11.12
CA PHE A 66 -8.39 16.98 10.66
C PHE A 66 -9.76 17.13 11.35
N GLY A 67 -10.30 18.36 11.36
CA GLY A 67 -11.63 18.67 11.85
C GLY A 67 -11.92 18.04 13.22
N ASN A 68 -13.16 17.65 13.45
CA ASN A 68 -13.56 16.89 14.64
C ASN A 68 -13.49 15.35 14.42
N ARG A 69 -12.50 14.87 13.67
CA ARG A 69 -12.32 13.47 13.29
C ARG A 69 -11.78 12.64 14.45
N TYR A 70 -12.62 12.37 15.46
CA TYR A 70 -12.30 11.50 16.60
C TYR A 70 -12.77 10.04 16.38
N ASP A 71 -13.58 9.83 15.36
CA ASP A 71 -14.13 8.55 14.93
C ASP A 71 -14.51 8.64 13.44
N ASP A 72 -14.97 7.54 12.85
CA ASP A 72 -15.32 7.45 11.44
C ASP A 72 -16.71 8.01 11.07
N ASN A 73 -17.42 8.62 12.03
CA ASN A 73 -18.80 9.11 11.80
C ASN A 73 -18.87 10.55 11.31
N ARG A 74 -17.76 11.32 11.37
CA ARG A 74 -17.78 12.76 11.19
C ARG A 74 -16.58 13.33 10.46
N ALA A 75 -16.67 14.61 10.15
CA ALA A 75 -15.60 15.52 9.70
C ALA A 75 -15.01 15.28 8.31
N LEU A 76 -15.37 14.21 7.55
CA LEU A 76 -14.94 14.14 6.16
C LEU A 76 -15.49 15.35 5.39
N GLY A 77 -14.58 16.07 4.72
CA GLY A 77 -14.82 17.34 4.08
C GLY A 77 -14.11 18.53 4.76
N ASP A 78 -13.83 18.42 6.06
CA ASP A 78 -13.25 19.48 6.88
C ASP A 78 -11.72 19.30 6.98
N TRP A 79 -11.01 19.48 5.87
CA TRP A 79 -9.55 19.20 5.74
C TRP A 79 -8.67 20.27 6.41
N THR A 80 -9.04 20.67 7.62
CA THR A 80 -8.27 21.60 8.46
C THR A 80 -7.68 20.85 9.64
N VAL A 81 -6.38 21.02 9.90
CA VAL A 81 -5.68 20.35 11.00
C VAL A 81 -6.38 20.61 12.33
N ASN A 82 -6.63 19.58 13.11
CA ASN A 82 -7.10 19.69 14.49
C ASN A 82 -5.89 19.77 15.43
N GLU A 83 -5.39 21.00 15.65
CA GLU A 83 -4.21 21.23 16.48
C GLU A 83 -4.44 20.87 17.97
N GLU A 84 -5.67 20.99 18.47
CA GLU A 84 -6.01 20.60 19.84
C GLU A 84 -5.87 19.07 20.01
N LYS A 85 -6.46 18.30 19.10
CA LYS A 85 -6.34 16.83 19.09
C LYS A 85 -4.91 16.38 18.90
N LEU A 86 -4.20 16.99 17.94
CA LEU A 86 -2.81 16.69 17.64
C LEU A 86 -1.87 17.06 18.80
N GLY A 87 -2.24 18.06 19.61
CA GLY A 87 -1.40 18.63 20.66
C GLY A 87 -0.26 19.48 20.12
N GLY A 88 -0.48 20.13 18.98
CA GLY A 88 0.47 21.00 18.29
C GLY A 88 0.11 21.18 16.82
N SER A 89 0.91 21.93 16.08
CA SER A 89 0.69 22.14 14.65
C SER A 89 1.18 20.95 13.81
N LEU A 90 0.57 20.77 12.63
CA LEU A 90 1.06 19.78 11.65
C LEU A 90 2.49 20.10 11.19
N ALA A 91 2.85 21.37 11.07
CA ALA A 91 4.20 21.79 10.70
C ALA A 91 5.26 21.35 11.74
N GLU A 92 4.96 21.44 13.04
CA GLU A 92 5.86 20.92 14.08
C GLU A 92 6.03 19.40 14.01
N LEU A 93 4.95 18.66 13.74
CA LEU A 93 5.02 17.21 13.56
C LEU A 93 5.88 16.85 12.35
N ILE A 94 5.63 17.47 11.20
CA ILE A 94 6.40 17.25 9.96
C ILE A 94 7.87 17.53 10.20
N GLN A 95 8.19 18.69 10.78
CA GLN A 95 9.59 19.04 11.10
C GLN A 95 10.24 18.01 12.03
N GLY A 96 9.52 17.59 13.09
CA GLY A 96 10.03 16.58 14.02
C GLY A 96 10.29 15.21 13.38
N ILE A 97 9.54 14.85 12.33
CA ILE A 97 9.75 13.63 11.54
C ILE A 97 10.93 13.81 10.56
N HIS A 98 11.00 14.95 9.86
CA HIS A 98 12.13 15.27 8.97
C HIS A 98 13.46 15.38 9.74
N ASP A 99 13.48 15.92 10.94
CA ASP A 99 14.66 16.00 11.81
C ASP A 99 15.23 14.61 12.18
N LYS A 100 14.39 13.57 12.11
CA LYS A 100 14.80 12.17 12.28
C LYS A 100 15.28 11.52 10.99
N GLY A 101 15.31 12.26 9.87
CA GLY A 101 15.69 11.76 8.54
C GLY A 101 14.64 10.91 7.85
N LEU A 102 13.39 10.95 8.32
CA LEU A 102 12.25 10.29 7.69
C LEU A 102 11.54 11.26 6.75
N GLN A 103 11.00 10.75 5.64
CA GLN A 103 9.98 11.45 4.85
C GLN A 103 8.65 11.47 5.59
N PHE A 104 7.76 12.43 5.24
CA PHE A 104 6.43 12.52 5.81
C PHE A 104 5.33 12.31 4.78
N GLY A 105 4.36 11.46 5.13
CA GLY A 105 3.15 11.20 4.35
C GLY A 105 1.88 11.53 5.09
N LEU A 106 0.82 11.83 4.35
CA LEU A 106 -0.48 12.18 4.89
C LEU A 106 -1.61 11.45 4.17
N TRP A 107 -2.60 10.97 4.93
CA TRP A 107 -3.83 10.37 4.40
C TRP A 107 -4.88 11.44 4.14
N VAL A 108 -5.61 11.31 3.04
CA VAL A 108 -6.79 12.12 2.69
C VAL A 108 -7.87 11.26 2.04
N GLU A 109 -9.15 11.62 2.23
CA GLU A 109 -10.31 10.99 1.57
C GLU A 109 -11.23 12.08 0.98
N PRO A 110 -10.76 12.88 0.02
CA PRO A 110 -11.41 14.13 -0.37
C PRO A 110 -12.63 13.96 -1.29
N GLU A 111 -12.94 12.74 -1.71
CA GLU A 111 -14.13 12.43 -2.49
C GLU A 111 -15.36 12.17 -1.60
N MET A 112 -15.15 12.07 -0.28
CA MET A 112 -16.19 11.74 0.68
C MET A 112 -16.55 12.93 1.55
N ILE A 113 -17.76 12.90 2.12
CA ILE A 113 -18.26 13.92 3.03
C ILE A 113 -19.11 13.26 4.14
N SER A 114 -18.90 13.68 5.37
CA SER A 114 -19.76 13.31 6.50
C SER A 114 -20.90 14.30 6.63
N VAL A 115 -22.09 13.83 7.00
CA VAL A 115 -23.22 14.73 7.34
C VAL A 115 -22.87 15.62 8.53
N ASP A 116 -22.11 15.08 9.49
CA ASP A 116 -21.52 15.87 10.56
C ASP A 116 -20.16 16.43 10.13
N SER A 117 -20.19 17.41 9.24
CA SER A 117 -19.05 18.23 8.83
C SER A 117 -19.51 19.65 8.54
N ASP A 118 -18.60 20.62 8.64
CA ASP A 118 -18.88 22.01 8.31
C ASP A 118 -19.13 22.18 6.81
N LEU A 119 -18.40 21.43 5.98
CA LEU A 119 -18.61 21.43 4.54
C LEU A 119 -20.03 20.98 4.18
N TYR A 120 -20.56 19.93 4.81
CA TYR A 120 -21.93 19.46 4.53
C TYR A 120 -22.97 20.47 5.04
N ARG A 121 -22.76 21.08 6.20
CA ARG A 121 -23.66 22.14 6.72
C ARG A 121 -23.74 23.33 5.80
N ALA A 122 -22.62 23.69 5.17
CA ALA A 122 -22.57 24.79 4.21
C ALA A 122 -23.17 24.40 2.83
N HIS A 123 -22.93 23.17 2.40
CA HIS A 123 -23.24 22.70 1.05
C HIS A 123 -23.84 21.28 1.06
N PRO A 124 -25.04 21.06 1.63
CA PRO A 124 -25.63 19.72 1.69
C PRO A 124 -25.98 19.17 0.29
N ASP A 125 -26.12 20.06 -0.69
CA ASP A 125 -26.39 19.76 -2.10
C ASP A 125 -25.16 19.33 -2.90
N TRP A 126 -23.97 19.34 -2.30
CA TRP A 126 -22.76 18.85 -2.94
C TRP A 126 -22.58 17.32 -2.83
N ALA A 127 -23.32 16.68 -1.93
CA ALA A 127 -23.35 15.24 -1.86
C ALA A 127 -24.23 14.65 -2.98
N ILE A 128 -23.79 13.55 -3.59
CA ILE A 128 -24.62 12.81 -4.55
C ILE A 128 -25.87 12.28 -3.86
N GLN A 129 -27.04 12.69 -4.34
CA GLN A 129 -28.34 12.26 -3.80
C GLN A 129 -29.43 12.23 -4.87
N VAL A 130 -30.40 11.36 -4.70
CA VAL A 130 -31.59 11.31 -5.55
C VAL A 130 -32.67 12.14 -4.89
N PRO A 131 -33.21 13.19 -5.52
CA PRO A 131 -34.26 14.01 -4.93
C PRO A 131 -35.48 13.17 -4.49
N GLY A 132 -35.97 13.38 -3.28
CA GLY A 132 -37.11 12.65 -2.70
C GLY A 132 -36.77 11.29 -2.11
N TYR A 133 -35.53 10.87 -2.11
CA TYR A 133 -35.07 9.64 -1.46
C TYR A 133 -34.10 9.96 -0.29
N GLU A 134 -34.11 9.10 0.71
CA GLU A 134 -33.17 9.18 1.81
C GLU A 134 -31.72 8.93 1.32
N HIS A 135 -30.74 9.50 2.04
CA HIS A 135 -29.33 9.21 1.79
C HIS A 135 -29.02 7.72 1.97
N THR A 136 -28.15 7.22 1.13
CA THR A 136 -27.59 5.88 1.29
C THR A 136 -26.21 6.02 1.90
N TYR A 137 -26.05 5.55 3.12
CA TYR A 137 -24.78 5.56 3.84
C TYR A 137 -24.01 4.26 3.61
N SER A 138 -22.70 4.35 3.54
CA SER A 138 -21.76 3.26 3.71
C SER A 138 -20.56 3.82 4.45
N ARG A 139 -20.09 3.14 5.50
CA ARG A 139 -19.05 3.64 6.42
C ARG A 139 -19.37 5.06 6.98
N ASN A 140 -20.62 5.32 7.26
CA ASN A 140 -21.15 6.60 7.81
C ASN A 140 -20.86 7.84 6.93
N GLN A 141 -20.57 7.67 5.65
CA GLN A 141 -20.21 8.77 4.76
C GLN A 141 -21.03 8.80 3.47
N LEU A 142 -21.02 9.97 2.83
CA LEU A 142 -21.63 10.25 1.53
C LEU A 142 -20.52 10.55 0.51
N VAL A 143 -20.86 10.56 -0.78
CA VAL A 143 -19.96 10.88 -1.88
C VAL A 143 -20.20 12.32 -2.32
N LEU A 144 -19.14 13.13 -2.42
CA LEU A 144 -19.19 14.44 -3.06
C LEU A 144 -19.41 14.30 -4.57
N ASP A 145 -20.19 15.20 -5.16
CA ASP A 145 -20.45 15.16 -6.59
C ASP A 145 -19.36 15.84 -7.42
N PHE A 146 -18.32 15.11 -7.76
CA PHE A 146 -17.25 15.60 -8.64
C PHE A 146 -17.69 15.90 -10.08
N ALA A 147 -18.95 15.61 -10.46
CA ALA A 147 -19.54 16.19 -11.68
C ALA A 147 -19.86 17.69 -11.51
N ASN A 148 -19.93 18.19 -10.27
CA ASN A 148 -20.12 19.59 -9.95
C ASN A 148 -18.79 20.36 -9.93
N LYS A 149 -18.68 21.38 -10.78
CA LYS A 149 -17.46 22.20 -10.90
C LYS A 149 -17.13 23.02 -9.63
N GLU A 150 -18.11 23.35 -8.82
CA GLU A 150 -17.88 24.03 -7.54
C GLU A 150 -17.19 23.09 -6.55
N VAL A 151 -17.62 21.82 -6.48
CA VAL A 151 -16.97 20.75 -5.69
C VAL A 151 -15.52 20.56 -6.16
N VAL A 152 -15.32 20.38 -7.46
CA VAL A 152 -13.97 20.22 -8.05
C VAL A 152 -13.06 21.39 -7.69
N SER A 153 -13.55 22.62 -7.84
CA SER A 153 -12.79 23.83 -7.51
C SER A 153 -12.46 23.95 -6.02
N CYS A 154 -13.41 23.63 -5.16
CA CYS A 154 -13.24 23.68 -3.71
C CYS A 154 -12.20 22.64 -3.26
N ILE A 155 -12.36 21.38 -3.64
CA ILE A 155 -11.45 20.30 -3.24
C ILE A 155 -10.03 20.55 -3.78
N LYS A 156 -9.93 21.01 -5.03
CA LYS A 156 -8.64 21.38 -5.62
C LYS A 156 -7.95 22.47 -4.80
N GLN A 157 -8.66 23.54 -4.42
CA GLN A 157 -8.11 24.63 -3.63
C GLN A 157 -7.68 24.18 -2.23
N VAL A 158 -8.53 23.41 -1.55
CA VAL A 158 -8.26 22.91 -0.19
C VAL A 158 -6.99 22.04 -0.15
N LEU A 159 -6.85 21.10 -1.11
CA LEU A 159 -5.67 20.26 -1.18
C LEU A 159 -4.43 21.03 -1.67
N ASP A 160 -4.59 21.98 -2.57
CA ASP A 160 -3.51 22.87 -2.99
C ASP A 160 -2.97 23.71 -1.83
N ASP A 161 -3.86 24.28 -1.01
CA ASP A 161 -3.48 25.00 0.21
C ASP A 161 -2.78 24.09 1.23
N LEU A 162 -3.23 22.87 1.40
CA LEU A 162 -2.62 21.89 2.31
C LEU A 162 -1.19 21.53 1.85
N LEU A 163 -1.04 21.12 0.59
CA LEU A 163 0.25 20.72 0.02
C LEU A 163 1.21 21.90 -0.16
N GLY A 164 0.70 23.09 -0.43
CA GLY A 164 1.52 24.31 -0.57
C GLY A 164 2.02 24.87 0.75
N LYS A 165 1.38 24.54 1.88
CA LYS A 165 1.78 25.01 3.21
C LYS A 165 2.71 24.08 3.96
N HIS A 166 2.76 22.80 3.57
CA HIS A 166 3.43 21.75 4.32
C HIS A 166 4.37 20.94 3.41
N GLU A 167 5.53 20.59 3.93
CA GLU A 167 6.49 19.73 3.24
C GLU A 167 6.06 18.25 3.36
N ILE A 168 5.17 17.85 2.45
CA ILE A 168 4.62 16.49 2.38
C ILE A 168 5.29 15.76 1.22
N ASP A 169 5.81 14.56 1.48
CA ASP A 169 6.51 13.72 0.50
C ASP A 169 5.61 12.64 -0.11
N TYR A 170 4.51 12.32 0.57
CA TYR A 170 3.64 11.21 0.21
C TYR A 170 2.19 11.50 0.56
N ILE A 171 1.26 11.13 -0.31
CA ILE A 171 -0.18 11.19 -0.06
C ILE A 171 -0.81 9.81 -0.24
N LYS A 172 -1.51 9.33 0.79
CA LYS A 172 -2.45 8.20 0.69
C LYS A 172 -3.84 8.76 0.45
N TRP A 173 -4.31 8.63 -0.79
CA TRP A 173 -5.64 9.08 -1.20
C TRP A 173 -6.63 7.95 -1.15
N ASP A 174 -7.61 8.05 -0.28
CA ASP A 174 -8.61 7.02 -0.04
C ASP A 174 -9.99 7.36 -0.63
N MET A 175 -10.80 6.33 -0.82
CA MET A 175 -12.21 6.37 -1.19
C MET A 175 -12.93 5.16 -0.60
N ASN A 176 -13.47 5.27 0.60
CA ASN A 176 -13.94 4.14 1.39
C ASN A 176 -15.41 3.75 1.14
N ARG A 177 -16.03 4.29 0.13
CA ARG A 177 -17.32 3.80 -0.32
C ARG A 177 -17.50 3.94 -1.83
N ASN A 178 -18.28 3.03 -2.41
CA ASN A 178 -18.68 3.09 -3.81
C ASN A 178 -19.89 4.01 -4.00
N ILE A 179 -20.06 4.51 -5.22
CA ILE A 179 -21.26 5.25 -5.64
C ILE A 179 -22.40 4.24 -5.83
N THR A 180 -23.47 4.37 -5.05
CA THR A 180 -24.60 3.44 -5.06
C THR A 180 -25.83 3.98 -5.77
N LYS A 181 -26.06 5.28 -5.70
CA LYS A 181 -27.18 5.97 -6.36
C LYS A 181 -26.63 7.16 -7.14
N LEU A 182 -27.10 7.31 -8.35
CA LEU A 182 -26.85 8.46 -9.20
C LEU A 182 -28.09 9.33 -9.21
N GLY A 183 -27.88 10.61 -9.16
CA GLY A 183 -28.92 11.62 -9.22
C GLY A 183 -28.43 12.87 -8.52
N ASN A 184 -28.79 14.01 -9.08
CA ASN A 184 -28.44 15.28 -8.48
C ASN A 184 -29.43 16.35 -8.92
N GLY A 185 -29.98 17.07 -7.95
CA GLY A 185 -30.90 18.15 -8.20
C GLY A 185 -30.25 19.43 -8.77
N LYS A 186 -28.92 19.54 -8.78
CA LYS A 186 -28.22 20.78 -9.11
C LYS A 186 -27.10 20.69 -10.17
N THR A 187 -26.58 19.51 -10.50
CA THR A 187 -25.66 19.44 -11.63
C THR A 187 -26.44 19.57 -12.93
N HIS A 188 -25.90 20.35 -13.86
CA HIS A 188 -26.42 20.45 -15.24
C HIS A 188 -26.12 19.17 -16.07
N VAL A 189 -25.64 18.11 -15.43
CA VAL A 189 -25.28 16.85 -16.06
C VAL A 189 -26.46 15.88 -15.97
N GLU A 190 -26.89 15.31 -17.11
CA GLU A 190 -27.88 14.24 -17.09
C GLU A 190 -27.43 13.07 -16.21
N THR A 191 -28.34 12.50 -15.41
CA THR A 191 -28.02 11.40 -14.46
C THR A 191 -27.27 10.24 -15.11
N LYS A 192 -27.59 9.87 -16.35
CA LYS A 192 -26.89 8.82 -17.11
C LYS A 192 -25.44 9.13 -17.43
N MET A 193 -25.04 10.41 -17.41
CA MET A 193 -23.66 10.88 -17.65
C MET A 193 -22.90 11.17 -16.35
N GLN A 194 -23.53 11.15 -15.22
CA GLN A 194 -22.96 11.60 -13.95
C GLN A 194 -21.73 10.81 -13.52
N SER A 195 -21.72 9.48 -13.66
CA SER A 195 -20.52 8.67 -13.34
C SER A 195 -19.30 9.05 -14.19
N HIS A 196 -19.52 9.29 -15.50
CA HIS A 196 -18.44 9.73 -16.38
C HIS A 196 -17.95 11.13 -16.02
N ALA A 197 -18.89 12.07 -15.80
CA ALA A 197 -18.57 13.43 -15.40
C ALA A 197 -17.87 13.49 -14.05
N TYR A 198 -18.24 12.61 -13.11
CA TYR A 198 -17.56 12.42 -11.82
C TYR A 198 -16.08 12.08 -12.03
N ILE A 199 -15.80 11.04 -12.82
CA ILE A 199 -14.42 10.63 -13.10
C ILE A 199 -13.61 11.74 -13.80
N LEU A 200 -14.21 12.47 -14.72
CA LEU A 200 -13.55 13.61 -15.36
C LEU A 200 -13.23 14.73 -14.35
N GLY A 201 -14.14 15.00 -13.41
CA GLY A 201 -13.89 15.96 -12.33
C GLY A 201 -12.81 15.49 -11.36
N LEU A 202 -12.80 14.20 -11.01
CA LEU A 202 -11.72 13.61 -10.23
C LEU A 202 -10.37 13.75 -10.95
N TYR A 203 -10.31 13.39 -12.23
CA TYR A 203 -9.07 13.50 -13.03
C TYR A 203 -8.59 14.95 -13.15
N GLU A 204 -9.50 15.94 -13.19
CA GLU A 204 -9.12 17.37 -13.17
C GLU A 204 -8.38 17.73 -11.88
N VAL A 205 -8.85 17.26 -10.72
CA VAL A 205 -8.19 17.52 -9.43
C VAL A 205 -6.85 16.80 -9.34
N VAL A 206 -6.83 15.50 -9.61
CA VAL A 206 -5.61 14.68 -9.42
C VAL A 206 -4.53 15.04 -10.44
N SER A 207 -4.90 15.35 -11.70
CA SER A 207 -3.96 15.85 -12.72
C SER A 207 -3.30 17.15 -12.26
N TYR A 208 -4.09 18.11 -11.81
CA TYR A 208 -3.58 19.39 -11.32
C TYR A 208 -2.58 19.19 -10.16
N LEU A 209 -2.94 18.36 -9.17
CA LEU A 209 -2.09 18.15 -7.99
C LEU A 209 -0.79 17.40 -8.35
N THR A 210 -0.88 16.34 -9.15
CA THR A 210 0.29 15.55 -9.51
C THR A 210 1.21 16.25 -10.51
N GLU A 211 0.70 17.18 -11.31
CA GLU A 211 1.51 18.06 -12.17
C GLU A 211 2.21 19.16 -11.38
N LYS A 212 1.53 19.75 -10.40
CA LYS A 212 2.07 20.85 -9.57
C LYS A 212 3.06 20.35 -8.51
N TYR A 213 2.80 19.18 -7.94
CA TYR A 213 3.59 18.54 -6.88
C TYR A 213 4.16 17.21 -7.37
N ASP A 214 4.92 17.24 -8.45
CA ASP A 214 5.43 16.09 -9.20
C ASP A 214 6.47 15.23 -8.44
N ASN A 215 6.97 15.73 -7.32
CA ASN A 215 7.86 15.03 -6.39
C ASN A 215 7.11 14.24 -5.31
N ILE A 216 5.82 14.52 -5.07
CA ILE A 216 5.01 13.81 -4.07
C ILE A 216 4.58 12.46 -4.64
N LEU A 217 4.84 11.39 -3.90
CA LEU A 217 4.36 10.05 -4.23
C LEU A 217 2.91 9.89 -3.78
N PHE A 218 1.99 9.74 -4.74
CA PHE A 218 0.58 9.47 -4.46
C PHE A 218 0.30 7.97 -4.46
N GLU A 219 -0.39 7.49 -3.41
CA GLU A 219 -0.93 6.13 -3.33
C GLU A 219 -2.45 6.17 -3.43
N SER A 220 -3.02 5.31 -4.28
CA SER A 220 -4.46 5.08 -4.37
C SER A 220 -4.89 4.05 -3.35
N CYS A 221 -5.88 4.40 -2.53
CA CYS A 221 -6.64 3.49 -1.69
C CYS A 221 -8.14 3.64 -2.02
N SER A 222 -8.90 2.57 -1.91
CA SER A 222 -10.36 2.59 -2.03
C SER A 222 -10.93 1.42 -1.23
N GLY A 223 -10.89 1.54 0.11
CA GLY A 223 -11.07 0.39 0.97
C GLY A 223 -10.07 -0.71 0.60
N GLY A 224 -8.81 -0.35 0.42
CA GLY A 224 -7.80 -1.16 -0.25
C GLY A 224 -7.82 -0.99 -1.77
N GLY A 225 -7.83 -2.10 -2.51
CA GLY A 225 -7.70 -2.15 -3.98
C GLY A 225 -8.99 -1.95 -4.77
N GLY A 226 -10.05 -1.41 -4.18
CA GLY A 226 -11.37 -1.27 -4.84
C GLY A 226 -11.36 -0.41 -6.12
N ARG A 227 -10.34 0.43 -6.29
CA ARG A 227 -10.12 1.25 -7.49
C ARG A 227 -8.71 1.08 -8.04
N ASN A 228 -8.21 -0.15 -8.09
CA ASN A 228 -6.92 -0.45 -8.72
C ASN A 228 -7.11 -0.57 -10.23
N ASP A 229 -7.01 0.53 -10.95
CA ASP A 229 -7.15 0.59 -12.40
C ASP A 229 -6.07 1.48 -13.05
N LEU A 230 -5.87 1.31 -14.36
CA LEU A 230 -4.83 2.01 -15.11
C LEU A 230 -5.07 3.52 -15.23
N GLY A 231 -6.32 3.97 -15.11
CA GLY A 231 -6.67 5.39 -15.16
C GLY A 231 -6.16 6.11 -13.92
N MET A 232 -6.38 5.54 -12.73
CA MET A 232 -5.84 6.08 -11.47
C MET A 232 -4.32 5.93 -11.42
N MET A 233 -3.77 4.80 -11.90
CA MET A 233 -2.33 4.54 -11.87
C MET A 233 -1.51 5.52 -12.73
N ARG A 234 -2.13 6.16 -13.71
CA ARG A 234 -1.53 7.27 -14.46
C ARG A 234 -1.15 8.47 -13.57
N TYR A 235 -1.86 8.64 -12.47
CA TYR A 235 -1.63 9.73 -11.51
C TYR A 235 -1.01 9.20 -10.22
N PHE A 236 -1.45 8.05 -9.74
CA PHE A 236 -1.06 7.44 -8.49
C PHE A 236 -0.26 6.17 -8.75
N PRO A 237 1.08 6.26 -8.76
CA PRO A 237 1.95 5.16 -9.17
C PRO A 237 2.06 4.03 -8.14
N GLN A 238 1.35 4.13 -7.02
CA GLN A 238 1.26 3.12 -5.98
C GLN A 238 -0.20 2.90 -5.56
N VAL A 239 -0.51 1.68 -5.13
CA VAL A 239 -1.85 1.25 -4.69
C VAL A 239 -1.73 0.47 -3.41
N TRP A 240 -2.57 0.78 -2.43
CA TRP A 240 -2.85 -0.07 -1.29
C TRP A 240 -3.79 -1.19 -1.74
N ALA A 241 -3.25 -2.42 -1.89
CA ALA A 241 -3.96 -3.50 -2.57
C ALA A 241 -5.13 -4.08 -1.77
N SER A 242 -5.11 -3.97 -0.43
CA SER A 242 -6.19 -4.44 0.46
C SER A 242 -5.99 -3.95 1.88
N ASP A 243 -7.07 -3.56 2.54
CA ASP A 243 -7.10 -3.27 3.99
C ASP A 243 -6.93 -4.53 4.85
N ASN A 244 -7.01 -5.72 4.26
CA ASN A 244 -6.68 -6.94 4.98
C ASN A 244 -5.16 -7.10 5.05
N THR A 245 -4.58 -6.79 6.20
CA THR A 245 -3.14 -6.82 6.47
C THR A 245 -2.63 -8.19 6.92
N ASP A 246 -3.53 -9.18 7.10
CA ASP A 246 -3.13 -10.55 7.45
C ASP A 246 -2.24 -11.16 6.37
N ALA A 247 -1.03 -11.60 6.74
CA ALA A 247 -0.04 -12.09 5.78
C ALA A 247 -0.54 -13.28 4.93
N ILE A 248 -1.36 -14.16 5.50
CA ILE A 248 -1.87 -15.32 4.76
C ILE A 248 -2.98 -14.90 3.78
N ALA A 249 -3.85 -13.96 4.19
CA ALA A 249 -4.86 -13.39 3.29
C ALA A 249 -4.21 -12.58 2.15
N ARG A 250 -3.07 -11.93 2.42
CA ARG A 250 -2.31 -11.16 1.40
C ARG A 250 -1.72 -12.04 0.30
N LEU A 251 -1.46 -13.32 0.54
CA LEU A 251 -0.90 -14.22 -0.49
C LEU A 251 -1.74 -14.25 -1.78
N PRO A 252 -3.03 -14.63 -1.76
CA PRO A 252 -3.86 -14.60 -2.97
C PRO A 252 -4.11 -13.18 -3.51
N ILE A 253 -4.19 -12.16 -2.65
CA ILE A 253 -4.40 -10.76 -3.05
C ILE A 253 -3.21 -10.27 -3.88
N GLN A 254 -1.99 -10.39 -3.36
CA GLN A 254 -0.76 -9.97 -4.05
C GLN A 254 -0.51 -10.78 -5.31
N TYR A 255 -0.75 -12.10 -5.23
CA TYR A 255 -0.64 -12.98 -6.39
C TYR A 255 -1.61 -12.58 -7.51
N GLY A 256 -2.88 -12.30 -7.17
CA GLY A 256 -3.90 -11.85 -8.10
C GLY A 256 -3.55 -10.51 -8.76
N SER A 257 -3.16 -9.53 -7.97
CA SER A 257 -2.74 -8.20 -8.47
C SER A 257 -1.57 -8.30 -9.45
N SER A 258 -0.63 -9.22 -9.21
CA SER A 258 0.55 -9.42 -10.05
C SER A 258 0.28 -9.97 -11.46
N TYR A 259 -0.97 -10.32 -11.80
CA TYR A 259 -1.28 -10.73 -13.18
C TYR A 259 -1.18 -9.58 -14.17
N LEU A 260 -1.53 -8.37 -13.75
CA LEU A 260 -1.55 -7.18 -14.61
C LEU A 260 -0.59 -6.09 -14.12
N TYR A 261 -0.56 -5.83 -12.81
CA TYR A 261 0.13 -4.69 -12.23
C TYR A 261 1.57 -5.02 -11.84
N PRO A 262 2.54 -4.12 -12.10
CA PRO A 262 3.93 -4.31 -11.70
C PRO A 262 4.06 -4.23 -10.17
N THR A 263 5.00 -4.97 -9.61
CA THR A 263 5.19 -5.05 -8.15
C THR A 263 5.52 -3.71 -7.51
N ILE A 264 6.23 -2.83 -8.23
CA ILE A 264 6.53 -1.46 -7.78
C ILE A 264 5.27 -0.63 -7.46
N SER A 265 4.11 -1.01 -7.99
CA SER A 265 2.85 -0.31 -7.69
C SER A 265 2.11 -0.84 -6.46
N MET A 266 2.56 -1.91 -5.83
CA MET A 266 1.77 -2.60 -4.82
C MET A 266 2.34 -2.42 -3.41
N GLY A 267 1.63 -1.68 -2.55
CA GLY A 267 1.93 -1.58 -1.12
C GLY A 267 1.67 -2.89 -0.37
N ALA A 268 2.56 -3.26 0.53
CA ALA A 268 2.46 -4.47 1.35
C ALA A 268 3.08 -4.24 2.73
N HIS A 269 2.27 -4.39 3.80
CA HIS A 269 2.67 -4.04 5.15
C HIS A 269 2.75 -5.27 6.07
N VAL A 270 3.68 -5.21 7.01
CA VAL A 270 3.75 -6.08 8.19
C VAL A 270 2.83 -5.50 9.24
N SER A 271 1.81 -6.28 9.65
CA SER A 271 0.85 -5.90 10.68
C SER A 271 1.16 -6.51 12.04
N ALA A 272 0.45 -6.07 13.08
CA ALA A 272 0.48 -6.66 14.40
C ALA A 272 -0.07 -8.10 14.43
N VAL A 273 0.20 -8.82 15.51
CA VAL A 273 -0.46 -10.09 15.83
C VAL A 273 -0.96 -10.07 17.28
N PRO A 274 -2.18 -10.60 17.57
CA PRO A 274 -3.14 -11.15 16.60
C PRO A 274 -3.52 -10.12 15.53
N ASN A 275 -3.64 -10.56 14.27
CA ASN A 275 -4.04 -9.66 13.19
C ASN A 275 -5.43 -9.04 13.44
N HIS A 276 -5.59 -7.74 13.22
CA HIS A 276 -6.81 -7.00 13.59
C HIS A 276 -8.06 -7.43 12.79
N GLN A 277 -7.89 -7.86 11.54
CA GLN A 277 -9.00 -8.31 10.70
C GLN A 277 -9.32 -9.80 10.88
N MET A 278 -8.29 -10.65 10.99
CA MET A 278 -8.42 -12.11 10.92
C MET A 278 -8.18 -12.81 12.26
N GLY A 279 -7.66 -12.12 13.29
CA GLY A 279 -7.29 -12.71 14.57
C GLY A 279 -6.16 -13.74 14.50
N ARG A 280 -5.45 -13.84 13.37
CA ARG A 280 -4.41 -14.85 13.13
C ARG A 280 -3.10 -14.47 13.80
N MET A 281 -2.42 -15.49 14.31
CA MET A 281 -1.05 -15.40 14.83
C MET A 281 -0.08 -15.92 13.75
N THR A 282 0.63 -15.03 13.09
CA THR A 282 1.60 -15.37 12.04
C THR A 282 3.01 -14.95 12.50
N PRO A 283 4.04 -15.80 12.33
CA PRO A 283 5.41 -15.45 12.70
C PRO A 283 5.89 -14.16 12.01
N LEU A 284 6.73 -13.38 12.68
CA LEU A 284 7.26 -12.11 12.18
C LEU A 284 8.01 -12.32 10.85
N GLU A 285 8.78 -13.41 10.70
CA GLU A 285 9.48 -13.75 9.47
C GLU A 285 8.51 -13.89 8.30
N THR A 286 7.41 -14.61 8.51
CA THR A 286 6.41 -14.85 7.44
C THR A 286 5.68 -13.57 7.10
N ARG A 287 5.30 -12.74 8.08
CA ARG A 287 4.74 -11.41 7.82
C ARG A 287 5.70 -10.56 6.98
N GLY A 288 6.98 -10.54 7.34
CA GLY A 288 8.03 -9.84 6.59
C GLY A 288 8.22 -10.39 5.18
N HIS A 289 8.38 -11.71 5.02
CA HIS A 289 8.57 -12.34 3.70
C HIS A 289 7.39 -12.09 2.77
N VAL A 290 6.14 -12.08 3.28
CA VAL A 290 4.96 -11.77 2.47
C VAL A 290 4.93 -10.29 2.08
N ALA A 291 5.22 -9.38 3.01
CA ALA A 291 5.29 -7.95 2.72
C ALA A 291 6.43 -7.61 1.74
N MET A 292 7.56 -8.31 1.80
CA MET A 292 8.68 -8.17 0.86
C MET A 292 8.35 -8.64 -0.58
N MET A 293 7.18 -9.24 -0.82
CA MET A 293 6.71 -9.52 -2.19
C MET A 293 6.08 -8.27 -2.86
N GLY A 294 6.10 -7.11 -2.20
CA GLY A 294 5.62 -5.82 -2.67
C GLY A 294 6.50 -4.68 -2.15
N ASN A 295 5.97 -3.47 -2.12
CA ASN A 295 6.59 -2.32 -1.48
C ASN A 295 6.46 -2.47 0.02
N LEU A 296 7.56 -2.83 0.68
CA LEU A 296 7.57 -3.13 2.12
C LEU A 296 7.16 -1.90 2.94
N GLY A 297 6.23 -2.12 3.87
CA GLY A 297 5.88 -1.19 4.93
C GLY A 297 5.54 -1.91 6.21
N TYR A 298 5.28 -1.14 7.25
CA TYR A 298 4.86 -1.60 8.57
C TYR A 298 3.60 -0.85 9.01
N GLU A 299 2.71 -1.54 9.68
CA GLU A 299 1.44 -0.98 10.17
C GLU A 299 1.13 -1.61 11.54
N LEU A 300 1.92 -1.21 12.54
CA LEU A 300 1.85 -1.71 13.92
C LEU A 300 2.56 -0.73 14.87
N ASP A 301 2.27 -0.83 16.17
CA ASP A 301 2.91 0.02 17.19
C ASP A 301 4.30 -0.52 17.57
N LEU A 302 5.36 0.02 16.94
CA LEU A 302 6.74 -0.33 17.24
C LEU A 302 7.13 0.00 18.69
N THR A 303 6.51 1.00 19.31
CA THR A 303 6.85 1.43 20.68
C THR A 303 6.42 0.42 21.74
N SER A 304 5.53 -0.50 21.39
CA SER A 304 5.03 -1.58 22.27
C SER A 304 5.81 -2.88 22.14
N LEU A 305 6.74 -2.98 21.18
CA LEU A 305 7.46 -4.22 20.89
C LEU A 305 8.70 -4.39 21.80
N PRO A 306 9.05 -5.62 22.16
CA PRO A 306 10.32 -5.90 22.86
C PRO A 306 11.50 -5.67 21.90
N GLN A 307 12.67 -5.34 22.47
CA GLN A 307 13.90 -5.05 21.71
C GLN A 307 14.26 -6.18 20.73
N GLU A 308 14.07 -7.45 21.10
CA GLU A 308 14.35 -8.59 20.22
C GLU A 308 13.50 -8.54 18.92
N GLU A 309 12.22 -8.14 19.01
CA GLU A 309 11.39 -7.97 17.80
C GLU A 309 11.80 -6.75 16.98
N LEU A 310 12.17 -5.65 17.63
CA LEU A 310 12.73 -4.47 16.94
C LEU A 310 14.02 -4.80 16.19
N ASP A 311 14.93 -5.57 16.80
CA ASP A 311 16.15 -6.02 16.14
C ASP A 311 15.86 -6.91 14.91
N ARG A 312 14.86 -7.78 15.00
CA ARG A 312 14.40 -8.61 13.85
C ARG A 312 13.76 -7.76 12.75
N ILE A 313 12.98 -6.73 13.11
CA ILE A 313 12.44 -5.77 12.14
C ILE A 313 13.57 -5.01 11.46
N ALA A 314 14.56 -4.53 12.21
CA ALA A 314 15.72 -3.86 11.63
C ALA A 314 16.49 -4.78 10.65
N ALA A 315 16.64 -6.06 10.97
CA ALA A 315 17.22 -7.04 10.06
C ALA A 315 16.35 -7.25 8.80
N GLN A 316 15.01 -7.29 8.91
CA GLN A 316 14.09 -7.36 7.78
C GLN A 316 14.22 -6.14 6.87
N VAL A 317 14.24 -4.94 7.43
CA VAL A 317 14.42 -3.68 6.70
C VAL A 317 15.76 -3.66 5.96
N ALA A 318 16.84 -4.00 6.65
CA ALA A 318 18.18 -4.08 6.05
C ALA A 318 18.21 -5.10 4.90
N HIS A 319 17.65 -6.28 5.10
CA HIS A 319 17.55 -7.31 4.07
C HIS A 319 16.74 -6.84 2.87
N TYR A 320 15.53 -6.26 3.10
CA TYR A 320 14.71 -5.76 2.00
C TYR A 320 15.44 -4.70 1.16
N LYS A 321 16.20 -3.80 1.76
CA LYS A 321 17.01 -2.81 1.02
C LYS A 321 17.98 -3.48 0.03
N THR A 322 18.46 -4.69 0.32
CA THR A 322 19.33 -5.43 -0.61
C THR A 322 18.58 -6.09 -1.76
N ILE A 323 17.31 -6.46 -1.57
CA ILE A 323 16.48 -7.13 -2.58
C ILE A 323 15.42 -6.22 -3.20
N ARG A 324 15.24 -5.00 -2.70
CA ARG A 324 14.25 -4.02 -3.18
C ARG A 324 14.29 -3.81 -4.69
N PRO A 325 15.46 -3.62 -5.34
CA PRO A 325 15.52 -3.49 -6.80
C PRO A 325 15.02 -4.74 -7.53
N LEU A 326 15.25 -5.94 -6.98
CA LEU A 326 14.78 -7.20 -7.56
C LEU A 326 13.25 -7.26 -7.53
N VAL A 327 12.66 -6.90 -6.39
CA VAL A 327 11.20 -6.95 -6.18
C VAL A 327 10.49 -5.88 -7.01
N GLN A 328 11.01 -4.65 -7.03
CA GLN A 328 10.34 -3.50 -7.66
C GLN A 328 10.57 -3.42 -9.17
N PHE A 329 11.72 -3.84 -9.67
CA PHE A 329 12.08 -3.71 -11.11
C PHE A 329 12.33 -5.05 -11.81
N GLY A 330 12.37 -6.15 -11.06
CA GLY A 330 12.69 -7.46 -11.59
C GLY A 330 11.53 -8.12 -12.33
N LYS A 331 11.87 -9.11 -13.15
CA LYS A 331 10.88 -10.01 -13.76
C LYS A 331 10.23 -10.87 -12.69
N HIS A 332 8.92 -10.77 -12.56
CA HIS A 332 8.13 -11.53 -11.60
C HIS A 332 7.70 -12.89 -12.20
N TYR A 333 8.03 -13.96 -11.52
CA TYR A 333 7.59 -15.32 -11.85
C TYR A 333 6.73 -15.88 -10.71
N ARG A 334 5.50 -16.25 -11.02
CA ARG A 334 4.60 -16.97 -10.13
C ARG A 334 4.94 -18.46 -10.20
N LEU A 335 5.47 -19.02 -9.12
CA LEU A 335 5.89 -20.43 -9.05
C LEU A 335 4.78 -21.34 -8.54
N ILE A 336 4.17 -20.99 -7.40
CA ILE A 336 3.05 -21.70 -6.80
C ILE A 336 1.90 -20.72 -6.54
N ASN A 337 0.71 -21.07 -7.05
CA ASN A 337 -0.50 -20.27 -6.84
C ASN A 337 -1.11 -20.56 -5.46
N PRO A 338 -1.26 -19.57 -4.56
CA PRO A 338 -1.87 -19.74 -3.24
C PRO A 338 -3.39 -19.90 -3.25
N SER A 339 -4.03 -19.73 -4.43
CA SER A 339 -5.49 -19.84 -4.56
C SER A 339 -5.92 -21.31 -4.76
N GLN A 340 -7.25 -21.56 -4.75
CA GLN A 340 -7.84 -22.85 -5.06
C GLN A 340 -7.45 -23.99 -4.09
N GLY A 341 -7.33 -23.67 -2.80
CA GLY A 341 -7.05 -24.67 -1.77
C GLY A 341 -5.58 -25.11 -1.71
N SER A 342 -4.68 -24.39 -2.37
CA SER A 342 -3.24 -24.61 -2.22
C SER A 342 -2.80 -24.28 -0.80
N ASN A 343 -2.04 -25.16 -0.19
CA ASN A 343 -1.43 -24.98 1.13
C ASN A 343 -0.05 -24.28 1.06
N GLN A 344 0.31 -23.79 -0.12
CA GLN A 344 1.62 -23.26 -0.43
C GLN A 344 1.51 -22.04 -1.35
N ALA A 345 2.49 -21.16 -1.26
CA ALA A 345 2.70 -20.05 -2.19
C ALA A 345 4.19 -19.94 -2.51
N ALA A 346 4.52 -19.59 -3.75
CA ALA A 346 5.90 -19.25 -4.09
C ALA A 346 5.96 -18.24 -5.24
N VAL A 347 6.86 -17.27 -5.10
CA VAL A 347 7.17 -16.29 -6.13
C VAL A 347 8.67 -16.14 -6.29
N GLN A 348 9.09 -15.66 -7.46
CA GLN A 348 10.47 -15.37 -7.78
C GLN A 348 10.55 -14.01 -8.47
N PHE A 349 11.55 -13.22 -8.10
CA PHE A 349 11.92 -12.00 -8.82
C PHE A 349 13.37 -12.12 -9.30
N THR A 350 13.61 -11.77 -10.54
CA THR A 350 14.95 -11.79 -11.14
C THR A 350 15.25 -10.44 -11.75
N TYR A 351 16.35 -9.83 -11.33
CA TYR A 351 16.83 -8.56 -11.84
C TYR A 351 18.35 -8.58 -11.96
N GLN A 352 18.86 -8.27 -13.16
CA GLN A 352 20.28 -8.36 -13.46
C GLN A 352 20.85 -9.76 -13.10
N ASP A 353 21.87 -9.82 -12.27
CA ASP A 353 22.56 -11.05 -11.89
C ASP A 353 22.00 -11.69 -10.60
N ARG A 354 20.90 -11.18 -10.06
CA ARG A 354 20.32 -11.64 -8.79
C ARG A 354 18.90 -12.16 -8.95
N THR A 355 18.59 -13.15 -8.14
CA THR A 355 17.24 -13.76 -8.08
C THR A 355 16.85 -13.95 -6.62
N VAL A 356 15.66 -13.47 -6.23
CA VAL A 356 15.06 -13.76 -4.93
C VAL A 356 13.85 -14.68 -5.11
N VAL A 357 13.77 -15.72 -4.28
CA VAL A 357 12.66 -16.68 -4.25
C VAL A 357 12.06 -16.70 -2.87
N THR A 358 10.76 -16.46 -2.77
CA THR A 358 10.02 -16.53 -1.50
C THR A 358 9.04 -17.68 -1.56
N TYR A 359 9.10 -18.56 -0.57
CA TYR A 359 8.18 -19.67 -0.36
C TYR A 359 7.45 -19.53 0.96
N VAL A 360 6.16 -19.83 0.97
CA VAL A 360 5.31 -19.83 2.17
C VAL A 360 4.52 -21.13 2.22
N ARG A 361 4.58 -21.81 3.37
CA ARG A 361 3.69 -22.91 3.75
C ARG A 361 2.61 -22.36 4.68
N ILE A 362 1.33 -22.64 4.35
CA ILE A 362 0.19 -22.12 5.12
C ILE A 362 -0.08 -23.03 6.32
N LEU A 363 -0.32 -24.33 6.09
CA LEU A 363 -0.55 -25.30 7.16
C LEU A 363 0.40 -26.49 7.03
N SER A 364 0.87 -27.00 8.14
CA SER A 364 1.64 -28.26 8.19
C SER A 364 0.72 -29.45 8.05
N THR A 365 1.19 -30.50 7.39
CA THR A 365 0.46 -31.77 7.24
C THR A 365 1.30 -32.93 7.74
N VAL A 366 0.65 -34.05 8.12
CA VAL A 366 1.34 -35.23 8.65
C VAL A 366 2.27 -35.89 7.62
N GLU A 367 1.84 -35.89 6.35
CA GLU A 367 2.57 -36.48 5.23
C GLU A 367 3.21 -35.37 4.38
N GLU A 368 4.01 -34.51 5.00
CA GLU A 368 4.61 -33.39 4.29
C GLU A 368 5.84 -33.87 3.48
N ILE A 369 5.73 -33.73 2.17
CA ILE A 369 6.87 -33.89 1.26
C ILE A 369 7.50 -32.52 1.07
N GLU A 370 8.82 -32.43 1.25
CA GLU A 370 9.57 -31.20 0.97
C GLU A 370 9.33 -30.75 -0.48
N PRO A 371 8.77 -29.55 -0.69
CA PRO A 371 8.45 -29.11 -2.04
C PRO A 371 9.71 -28.78 -2.82
N THR A 372 9.68 -29.10 -4.11
CA THR A 372 10.74 -28.74 -5.04
C THR A 372 10.28 -27.59 -5.93
N LEU A 373 10.94 -26.45 -5.86
CA LEU A 373 10.63 -25.24 -6.61
C LEU A 373 11.45 -25.20 -7.91
N LYS A 374 10.81 -25.32 -9.05
CA LYS A 374 11.45 -25.11 -10.35
C LYS A 374 11.49 -23.60 -10.67
N LEU A 375 12.68 -23.02 -10.61
CA LEU A 375 12.90 -21.63 -10.92
C LEU A 375 12.71 -21.35 -12.42
N LYS A 376 12.64 -20.09 -12.81
CA LYS A 376 12.35 -19.69 -14.18
C LYS A 376 13.27 -18.55 -14.64
N GLY A 377 13.57 -18.54 -15.95
CA GLY A 377 14.26 -17.44 -16.60
C GLY A 377 15.71 -17.24 -16.17
N LEU A 378 16.36 -18.30 -15.68
CA LEU A 378 17.80 -18.33 -15.42
C LEU A 378 18.56 -18.73 -16.69
N GLU A 379 19.84 -18.44 -16.76
CA GLU A 379 20.71 -18.93 -17.82
C GLU A 379 21.18 -20.35 -17.49
N GLU A 380 20.91 -21.30 -18.37
CA GLU A 380 21.12 -22.75 -18.12
C GLU A 380 22.57 -23.09 -17.73
N ASP A 381 23.53 -22.53 -18.46
CA ASP A 381 24.96 -22.79 -18.28
C ASP A 381 25.63 -21.90 -17.22
N ALA A 382 24.93 -20.93 -16.68
CA ALA A 382 25.48 -20.05 -15.65
C ALA A 382 25.42 -20.71 -14.27
N LEU A 383 26.36 -20.33 -13.41
CA LEU A 383 26.41 -20.77 -12.03
C LEU A 383 25.78 -19.71 -11.12
N TYR A 384 25.05 -20.14 -10.12
CA TYR A 384 24.35 -19.32 -9.15
C TYR A 384 24.74 -19.72 -7.72
N SER A 385 25.36 -18.82 -6.97
CA SER A 385 25.65 -19.02 -5.55
C SER A 385 24.45 -18.63 -4.70
N LEU A 386 24.09 -19.48 -3.72
CA LEU A 386 23.08 -19.18 -2.72
C LEU A 386 23.72 -18.32 -1.62
N GLU A 387 23.24 -17.07 -1.45
CA GLU A 387 23.76 -16.14 -0.44
C GLU A 387 23.72 -16.75 0.97
N GLY A 388 24.76 -16.49 1.75
CA GLY A 388 24.90 -16.99 3.12
C GLY A 388 25.32 -18.47 3.23
N THR A 389 25.67 -19.12 2.10
CA THR A 389 26.13 -20.53 2.06
C THR A 389 27.26 -20.71 1.04
N ASP A 390 27.89 -21.90 1.06
CA ASP A 390 28.86 -22.30 0.04
C ASP A 390 28.22 -23.04 -1.15
N GLN A 391 26.89 -23.12 -1.19
CA GLN A 391 26.16 -23.85 -2.22
C GLN A 391 26.17 -23.10 -3.55
N VAL A 392 26.42 -23.82 -4.61
CA VAL A 392 26.42 -23.35 -6.00
C VAL A 392 25.62 -24.30 -6.86
N TYR A 393 24.74 -23.76 -7.67
CA TYR A 393 23.86 -24.50 -8.57
C TYR A 393 24.08 -24.02 -10.00
N SER A 394 23.89 -24.90 -10.99
CA SER A 394 23.69 -24.42 -12.35
C SER A 394 22.28 -23.87 -12.56
N GLY A 395 22.09 -22.96 -13.53
CA GLY A 395 20.76 -22.49 -13.90
C GLY A 395 19.88 -23.65 -14.37
N ALA A 396 20.43 -24.61 -15.12
CA ALA A 396 19.74 -25.80 -15.54
C ALA A 396 19.24 -26.64 -14.34
N GLU A 397 20.08 -26.83 -13.32
CA GLU A 397 19.69 -27.55 -12.09
C GLU A 397 18.51 -26.85 -11.40
N LEU A 398 18.58 -25.55 -11.16
CA LEU A 398 17.51 -24.78 -10.52
C LEU A 398 16.22 -24.77 -11.34
N MET A 399 16.29 -24.78 -12.67
CA MET A 399 15.11 -24.75 -13.54
C MET A 399 14.47 -26.12 -13.77
N TYR A 400 15.27 -27.19 -13.87
CA TYR A 400 14.76 -28.50 -14.27
C TYR A 400 14.66 -29.50 -13.13
N ALA A 401 15.69 -29.62 -12.29
CA ALA A 401 15.63 -30.40 -11.06
C ALA A 401 14.87 -29.63 -9.96
N GLY A 402 15.21 -28.36 -9.78
CA GLY A 402 14.57 -27.45 -8.84
C GLY A 402 15.30 -27.33 -7.51
N LEU A 403 14.88 -26.37 -6.71
CA LEU A 403 15.35 -26.09 -5.36
C LEU A 403 14.46 -26.81 -4.35
N THR A 404 15.01 -27.72 -3.55
CA THR A 404 14.28 -28.33 -2.43
C THR A 404 14.15 -27.35 -1.26
N VAL A 405 12.92 -27.12 -0.79
CA VAL A 405 12.64 -26.24 0.34
C VAL A 405 12.51 -27.07 1.62
N VAL A 406 13.42 -26.87 2.54
CA VAL A 406 13.38 -27.51 3.85
C VAL A 406 12.89 -26.51 4.89
N LEU A 407 11.76 -26.82 5.54
CA LEU A 407 11.19 -26.08 6.66
C LEU A 407 10.96 -27.01 7.85
N PRO A 408 11.08 -26.52 9.10
CA PRO A 408 10.62 -27.27 10.27
C PRO A 408 9.11 -27.50 10.21
N GLN A 409 8.59 -28.40 11.02
CA GLN A 409 7.15 -28.56 11.18
C GLN A 409 6.55 -27.29 11.82
N GLY A 410 5.32 -26.94 11.43
CA GLY A 410 4.57 -25.79 11.95
C GLY A 410 3.81 -25.05 10.84
N ASP A 411 2.79 -24.34 11.28
CA ASP A 411 1.94 -23.55 10.39
C ASP A 411 2.54 -22.16 10.12
N PHE A 412 2.14 -21.58 8.99
CA PHE A 412 2.50 -20.21 8.58
C PHE A 412 4.02 -19.97 8.53
N LEU A 413 4.77 -20.94 8.01
CA LEU A 413 6.21 -20.82 7.88
C LEU A 413 6.62 -20.38 6.47
N SER A 414 7.73 -19.68 6.39
CA SER A 414 8.24 -19.18 5.11
C SER A 414 9.75 -19.24 5.05
N LYS A 415 10.27 -19.22 3.84
CA LYS A 415 11.70 -19.12 3.58
C LYS A 415 11.96 -18.27 2.34
N GLN A 416 13.02 -17.50 2.41
CA GLN A 416 13.48 -16.71 1.29
C GLN A 416 14.92 -17.13 0.92
N TYR A 417 15.19 -17.19 -0.38
CA TYR A 417 16.48 -17.54 -0.93
C TYR A 417 16.93 -16.45 -1.90
N VAL A 418 18.18 -16.05 -1.83
CA VAL A 418 18.77 -15.09 -2.76
C VAL A 418 19.91 -15.78 -3.49
N PHE A 419 19.82 -15.79 -4.81
CA PHE A 419 20.85 -16.35 -5.70
C PHE A 419 21.57 -15.21 -6.43
N VAL A 420 22.88 -15.35 -6.56
CA VAL A 420 23.76 -14.43 -7.30
C VAL A 420 24.45 -15.20 -8.41
N LYS A 421 24.29 -14.74 -9.64
CA LYS A 421 25.00 -15.29 -10.80
C LYS A 421 26.49 -15.00 -10.66
N LYS A 422 27.33 -16.02 -10.92
CA LYS A 422 28.79 -15.92 -10.92
C LYS A 422 29.36 -15.57 -12.29
#